data_5703faed5ff0a22e2f71e393dd9d833f
#
_entry.id   5703faed5ff0a22e2f71e393dd9d833f
#
_cell.length_a   1.000
_cell.length_b   1.000
_cell.length_c   1.000
_cell.angle_alpha   90.00
_cell.angle_beta   90.00
_cell.angle_gamma   90.00
#
_symmetry.space_group_name_H-M   'P 1'
#
loop_
_entity.id
_entity.type
_entity.pdbx_description
1 polymer ?
#
loop_
_entity_poly.entity_id
_entity_poly.type
_entity_poly.pdbx_seq_one_letter_code
_entity_poly.pdbx_strand_id
1 'polypeptide(L)'
;MNEIIEITAKDNHQFSAYISQPLGKPKAGIVIIQEIFGVNTHIKEVTDLYASKGYLCIAPSLFDRVEKNVTLNYDEKGVSKGRDFKEMCCLLYTSDAADDKQCV
;
A
#
# COMPACT_ATOMS: atom_id res chain seq x y z
N MET A 1 -14.17 -6.57 9.93
CA MET A 1 -14.72 -6.56 8.57
C MET A 1 -13.72 -5.93 7.62
N ASN A 2 -13.39 -6.61 6.53
CA ASN A 2 -12.37 -6.14 5.60
C ASN A 2 -12.87 -6.17 4.16
N GLU A 3 -12.30 -5.34 3.33
CA GLU A 3 -12.63 -5.28 1.91
C GLU A 3 -11.55 -4.51 1.14
N ILE A 4 -11.58 -4.64 -0.18
CA ILE A 4 -10.74 -3.85 -1.06
C ILE A 4 -11.60 -2.74 -1.63
N ILE A 5 -11.14 -1.51 -1.48
CA ILE A 5 -11.83 -0.33 -2.01
C ILE A 5 -10.97 0.33 -3.08
N GLU A 6 -11.61 1.16 -3.89
CA GLU A 6 -10.90 1.95 -4.89
C GLU A 6 -10.92 3.41 -4.46
N ILE A 7 -9.78 4.05 -4.53
CA ILE A 7 -9.60 5.45 -4.15
C ILE A 7 -9.20 6.24 -5.39
N THR A 8 -9.78 7.42 -5.55
CA THR A 8 -9.44 8.32 -6.64
C THR A 8 -8.59 9.46 -6.10
N ALA A 9 -7.38 9.59 -6.63
CA ALA A 9 -6.46 10.65 -6.24
C ALA A 9 -6.85 11.98 -6.91
N LYS A 10 -6.19 13.05 -6.50
CA LYS A 10 -6.49 14.39 -7.04
C LYS A 10 -6.30 14.49 -8.54
N ASP A 11 -5.38 13.71 -9.10
CA ASP A 11 -5.10 13.70 -10.54
C ASP A 11 -5.96 12.68 -11.30
N ASN A 12 -7.04 12.20 -10.65
CA ASN A 12 -7.98 11.22 -11.19
C ASN A 12 -7.40 9.80 -11.34
N HIS A 13 -6.18 9.55 -10.87
CA HIS A 13 -5.66 8.20 -10.84
C HIS A 13 -6.42 7.39 -9.80
N GLN A 14 -6.81 6.17 -10.17
CA GLN A 14 -7.50 5.26 -9.28
C GLN A 14 -6.54 4.17 -8.82
N PHE A 15 -6.55 3.92 -7.53
CA PHE A 15 -5.73 2.86 -6.93
C PHE A 15 -6.53 2.12 -5.88
N SER A 16 -6.10 0.89 -5.60
CA SER A 16 -6.79 0.04 -4.63
C SER A 16 -6.19 0.23 -3.24
N ALA A 17 -7.00 -0.04 -2.25
CA ALA A 17 -6.55 -0.09 -0.86
C ALA A 17 -7.31 -1.19 -0.14
N TYR A 18 -6.60 -1.91 0.72
CA TYR A 18 -7.22 -2.90 1.59
C TYR A 18 -7.60 -2.19 2.88
N ILE A 19 -8.88 -2.23 3.24
CA ILE A 19 -9.37 -1.59 4.44
C ILE A 19 -9.89 -2.66 5.40
N SER A 20 -9.58 -2.49 6.69
CA SER A 20 -10.07 -3.38 7.73
C SER A 20 -10.63 -2.55 8.86
N GLN A 21 -11.87 -2.82 9.23
CA GLN A 21 -12.60 -2.04 10.21
C GLN A 21 -12.74 -2.81 11.51
N PRO A 22 -12.64 -2.13 12.66
CA PRO A 22 -12.85 -2.77 13.95
C PRO A 22 -14.34 -3.00 14.20
N LEU A 23 -14.64 -3.81 15.19
CA LEU A 23 -15.98 -3.91 15.73
C LEU A 23 -16.23 -2.65 16.57
N GLY A 24 -17.28 -1.92 16.27
CA GLY A 24 -17.61 -0.71 17.00
C GLY A 24 -16.82 0.50 16.54
N LYS A 25 -16.75 1.50 17.39
CA LYS A 25 -16.14 2.78 17.04
C LYS A 25 -14.62 2.70 17.04
N PRO A 26 -13.95 3.14 15.97
CA PRO A 26 -12.49 3.10 15.90
C PRO A 26 -11.85 4.02 16.96
N LYS A 27 -10.75 3.55 17.53
CA LYS A 27 -9.93 4.36 18.44
C LYS A 27 -9.16 5.42 17.68
N ALA A 28 -8.68 5.06 16.49
CA ALA A 28 -7.92 5.93 15.60
C ALA A 28 -7.77 5.25 14.25
N GLY A 29 -7.17 5.94 13.30
CA GLY A 29 -6.87 5.39 11.98
C GLY A 29 -5.39 5.04 11.87
N ILE A 30 -5.07 3.95 11.18
CA ILE A 30 -3.69 3.55 10.90
C ILE A 30 -3.56 3.29 9.42
N VAL A 31 -2.51 3.85 8.83
CA VAL A 31 -2.13 3.52 7.44
C VAL A 31 -0.99 2.50 7.51
N ILE A 32 -1.22 1.34 6.91
CA ILE A 32 -0.22 0.27 6.85
C ILE A 32 0.50 0.39 5.51
N ILE A 33 1.80 0.61 5.55
CA ILE A 33 2.60 0.80 4.34
C ILE A 33 3.14 -0.55 3.89
N GLN A 34 2.92 -0.87 2.63
CA GLN A 34 3.39 -2.11 2.03
C GLN A 34 4.91 -2.19 1.98
N GLU A 35 5.40 -3.42 1.86
CA GLU A 35 6.79 -3.68 1.50
C GLU A 35 6.92 -3.68 -0.03
N ILE A 36 8.12 -3.97 -0.53
CA ILE A 36 8.34 -4.02 -1.98
C ILE A 36 7.60 -5.15 -2.68
N PHE A 37 6.91 -5.99 -1.92
CA PHE A 37 6.13 -7.12 -2.44
C PHE A 37 4.67 -6.77 -2.71
N GLY A 38 4.26 -5.54 -2.46
CA GLY A 38 2.89 -5.10 -2.64
C GLY A 38 2.02 -5.37 -1.42
N VAL A 39 0.72 -5.16 -1.57
CA VAL A 39 -0.25 -5.46 -0.52
C VAL A 39 -0.59 -6.94 -0.61
N ASN A 40 0.28 -7.75 -0.06
CA ASN A 40 0.19 -9.21 -0.08
C ASN A 40 -0.54 -9.74 1.16
N THR A 41 -0.59 -11.06 1.28
CA THR A 41 -1.28 -11.70 2.40
C THR A 41 -0.72 -11.23 3.76
N HIS A 42 0.60 -11.09 3.86
CA HIS A 42 1.22 -10.63 5.11
C HIS A 42 0.74 -9.23 5.49
N ILE A 43 0.73 -8.31 4.55
CA ILE A 43 0.27 -6.94 4.81
C ILE A 43 -1.21 -6.92 5.18
N LYS A 44 -2.02 -7.75 4.52
CA LYS A 44 -3.44 -7.87 4.85
C LYS A 44 -3.62 -8.41 6.27
N GLU A 45 -2.83 -9.40 6.66
CA GLU A 45 -2.88 -9.96 8.01
C GLU A 45 -2.49 -8.91 9.07
N VAL A 46 -1.46 -8.12 8.80
CA VAL A 46 -1.05 -7.03 9.70
C VAL A 46 -2.19 -6.01 9.83
N THR A 47 -2.80 -5.65 8.72
CA THR A 47 -3.93 -4.72 8.70
C THR A 47 -5.09 -5.24 9.55
N ASP A 48 -5.43 -6.50 9.35
CA ASP A 48 -6.51 -7.15 10.12
C ASP A 48 -6.16 -7.23 11.61
N LEU A 49 -4.91 -7.49 11.93
CA LEU A 49 -4.46 -7.58 13.31
C LEU A 49 -4.70 -6.27 14.05
N TYR A 50 -4.30 -5.16 13.47
CA TYR A 50 -4.50 -3.86 14.12
C TYR A 50 -5.97 -3.48 14.16
N ALA A 51 -6.76 -3.87 13.17
CA ALA A 51 -8.21 -3.66 13.21
C ALA A 51 -8.83 -4.43 14.36
N SER A 52 -8.35 -5.64 14.64
CA SER A 52 -8.85 -6.44 15.77
C SER A 52 -8.56 -5.79 17.12
N LYS A 53 -7.63 -4.86 17.14
CA LYS A 53 -7.27 -4.11 18.36
C LYS A 53 -8.04 -2.80 18.50
N GLY A 54 -8.95 -2.54 17.58
CA GLY A 54 -9.84 -1.37 17.65
C GLY A 54 -9.48 -0.21 16.73
N TYR A 55 -8.63 -0.42 15.73
CA TYR A 55 -8.22 0.64 14.83
C TYR A 55 -8.86 0.46 13.45
N LEU A 56 -9.19 1.58 12.81
CA LEU A 56 -9.57 1.57 11.40
C LEU A 56 -8.28 1.59 10.59
N CYS A 57 -8.03 0.54 9.82
CA CYS A 57 -6.75 0.34 9.14
C CYS A 57 -6.93 0.33 7.63
N ILE A 58 -5.99 0.95 6.92
CA ILE A 58 -5.99 0.98 5.47
C ILE A 58 -4.58 0.70 4.96
N ALA A 59 -4.49 -0.16 3.95
CA ALA A 59 -3.22 -0.50 3.29
C ALA A 59 -3.34 -0.15 1.81
N PRO A 60 -2.82 1.00 1.38
CA PRO A 60 -2.91 1.40 -0.03
C PRO A 60 -1.93 0.62 -0.90
N SER A 61 -2.34 0.31 -2.12
CA SER A 61 -1.51 -0.38 -3.12
C SER A 61 -0.66 0.66 -3.83
N LEU A 62 0.52 0.92 -3.30
CA LEU A 62 1.37 2.02 -3.76
C LEU A 62 1.95 1.82 -5.16
N PHE A 63 1.99 0.57 -5.65
CA PHE A 63 2.50 0.28 -6.99
C PHE A 63 1.46 0.44 -8.08
N ASP A 64 0.20 0.73 -7.73
CA ASP A 64 -0.89 0.78 -8.72
C ASP A 64 -0.70 1.84 -9.81
N ARG A 65 0.12 2.87 -9.58
CA ARG A 65 0.42 3.83 -10.63
C ARG A 65 1.28 3.23 -11.75
N VAL A 66 2.02 2.18 -11.43
CA VAL A 66 2.85 1.48 -12.42
C VAL A 66 2.13 0.26 -12.95
N GLU A 67 1.63 -0.57 -12.05
CA GLU A 67 0.91 -1.79 -12.39
C GLU A 67 -0.07 -2.13 -11.30
N LYS A 68 -1.29 -2.47 -11.69
CA LYS A 68 -2.37 -2.80 -10.75
C LYS A 68 -2.17 -4.17 -10.13
N ASN A 69 -2.60 -4.29 -8.88
CA ASN A 69 -2.71 -5.57 -8.18
C ASN A 69 -1.38 -6.33 -8.06
N VAL A 70 -0.30 -5.59 -7.82
CA VAL A 70 1.02 -6.21 -7.67
C VAL A 70 1.13 -6.93 -6.33
N THR A 71 1.38 -8.24 -6.39
CA THR A 71 1.78 -9.03 -5.22
C THR A 71 2.92 -9.92 -5.67
N LEU A 72 4.03 -9.87 -4.96
CA LEU A 72 5.24 -10.57 -5.33
C LEU A 72 5.62 -11.59 -4.26
N ASN A 73 6.34 -12.63 -4.68
CA ASN A 73 6.80 -13.67 -3.77
C ASN A 73 8.09 -13.23 -3.05
N TYR A 74 8.36 -13.86 -1.92
CA TYR A 74 9.58 -13.61 -1.15
C TYR A 74 10.73 -14.45 -1.71
N ASP A 75 11.11 -14.17 -2.96
CA ASP A 75 12.22 -14.85 -3.62
C ASP A 75 13.05 -13.82 -4.41
N GLU A 76 14.10 -14.27 -5.08
CA GLU A 76 14.97 -13.36 -5.83
C GLU A 76 14.25 -12.59 -6.91
N LYS A 77 13.34 -13.24 -7.61
CA LYS A 77 12.54 -12.58 -8.66
C LYS A 77 11.60 -11.55 -8.06
N GLY A 78 10.97 -11.89 -6.95
CA GLY A 78 10.09 -10.96 -6.25
C GLY A 78 10.83 -9.75 -5.74
N VAL A 79 11.99 -9.95 -5.14
CA VAL A 79 12.82 -8.84 -4.64
C VAL A 79 13.26 -7.95 -5.79
N SER A 80 13.75 -8.54 -6.88
CA SER A 80 14.20 -7.77 -8.05
C SER A 80 13.07 -6.96 -8.65
N LYS A 81 11.92 -7.59 -8.86
CA LYS A 81 10.77 -6.92 -9.43
C LYS A 81 10.21 -5.84 -8.50
N GLY A 82 10.19 -6.13 -7.20
CA GLY A 82 9.76 -5.16 -6.20
C GLY A 82 10.64 -3.93 -6.17
N ARG A 83 11.94 -4.10 -6.30
CA ARG A 83 12.87 -2.97 -6.38
C ARG A 83 12.63 -2.16 -7.63
N ASP A 84 12.35 -2.80 -8.77
CA ASP A 84 12.05 -2.10 -10.01
C ASP A 84 10.79 -1.26 -9.86
N PHE A 85 9.73 -1.81 -9.29
CA PHE A 85 8.49 -1.08 -9.03
C PHE A 85 8.73 0.08 -8.06
N LYS A 86 9.52 -0.15 -7.03
CA LYS A 86 9.85 0.90 -6.08
C LYS A 86 10.55 2.06 -6.77
N GLU A 87 11.53 1.76 -7.61
CA GLU A 87 12.25 2.82 -8.35
C GLU A 87 11.33 3.59 -9.27
N MET A 88 10.44 2.91 -9.98
CA MET A 88 9.47 3.57 -10.85
C MET A 88 8.54 4.48 -10.05
N CYS A 89 8.08 4.02 -8.89
CA CYS A 89 7.24 4.84 -8.00
C CYS A 89 8.01 6.03 -7.46
N CYS A 90 9.29 5.87 -7.11
CA CYS A 90 10.11 6.97 -6.67
C CYS A 90 10.19 8.06 -7.74
N LEU A 91 10.42 7.66 -8.98
CA LEU A 91 10.48 8.62 -10.07
C LEU A 91 9.17 9.36 -10.26
N LEU A 92 8.04 8.67 -10.12
CA LEU A 92 6.73 9.28 -10.26
C LEU A 92 6.42 10.23 -9.11
N TYR A 93 6.72 9.83 -7.88
CA TYR A 93 6.35 10.62 -6.70
C TYR A 93 7.35 11.72 -6.38
N THR A 94 8.59 11.63 -6.85
CA THR A 94 9.59 12.64 -6.59
C THR A 94 9.74 13.65 -7.72
N SER A 95 9.08 13.44 -8.84
CA SER A 95 9.17 14.35 -9.98
C SER A 95 8.74 15.77 -9.64
N ASP A 96 7.77 15.91 -8.73
CA ASP A 96 7.25 17.21 -8.30
C ASP A 96 7.95 17.74 -7.06
N ALA A 97 8.68 16.90 -6.36
CA ALA A 97 9.43 17.28 -5.17
C ALA A 97 10.90 17.36 -5.54
N ALA A 98 11.26 18.41 -6.22
CA ALA A 98 12.57 18.54 -6.85
C ALA A 98 13.76 18.35 -5.91
N ASP A 99 13.58 18.62 -4.65
CA ASP A 99 14.66 18.55 -3.67
C ASP A 99 14.87 17.15 -3.13
N ASP A 100 13.84 16.35 -3.13
CA ASP A 100 13.91 15.04 -2.52
C ASP A 100 14.36 14.01 -3.53
N LYS A 101 15.54 13.49 -3.31
CA LYS A 101 16.14 12.47 -4.17
C LYS A 101 16.10 11.10 -3.55
N GLN A 102 15.54 10.97 -2.38
CA GLN A 102 15.53 9.72 -1.65
C GLN A 102 14.19 9.01 -1.80
N CYS A 103 14.26 7.73 -2.07
CA CYS A 103 13.10 6.86 -2.00
C CYS A 103 13.45 5.68 -1.12
N VAL A 104 13.00 5.74 0.08
CA VAL A 104 13.30 4.69 1.06
C VAL A 104 12.16 3.72 1.22
#